data_5077180d36010f27b657a125ca28ff33
#
_entry.id   5077180d36010f27b657a125ca28ff33
#
_cell.length_a   1.000
_cell.length_b   1.000
_cell.length_c   1.000
_cell.angle_alpha   90.00
_cell.angle_beta   90.00
_cell.angle_gamma   90.00
#
_symmetry.space_group_name_H-M   'P 1'
#
loop_
_entity.id
_entity.type
_entity.pdbx_description
1 polymer ?
#
loop_
_entity_poly.entity_id
_entity_poly.type
_entity_poly.pdbx_seq_one_letter_code
_entity_poly.pdbx_strand_id
1 'polypeptide(L)'
;MAKIDPRNIEISSYDYPLPDERIAKYPLAQRDQSKLLVWHPATSAEAEGTIEERHFFELPDQIPAGSMIVFNNTRVIQARLHFKKPTGGVVEIFCLEPEEPKDYQQNFAAERECVWTCLVGNSKKWKEGSLSLSVKMPDGRDVTLCCERAGELGPSQKIRFYWEGGYTFAALLDAMGELPIPPYLNRETEEKDKETYQTVYSRIKGSVAAPTAGLHYTPEVLDALQKKDCSLQYLTLHVGAGTFKPVKSATIEGHDMHTEFISVPREVIASILQFTRQQNIQENSLPTREGGVGLLLATGTTSVRTLESLYYIGEKLATIQSSVGEGWAESVHAEDMVVHQWEPYDVEHTLSLEASLAQILAYLDATSQDTLVTATQILIAPGFQYRLIDGIITNFHMPQSTLLLLVSALVDGESLIGENWHRIYQYALDHDFRFLSYGDSSILFRK
;
A
#
# COMPACT_ATOMS: atom_id res chain seq x y z
N MET A 1 23.90 -15.39 -15.91
CA MET A 1 23.12 -16.26 -14.99
C MET A 1 21.72 -16.39 -15.57
N ALA A 2 21.06 -17.55 -15.42
CA ALA A 2 19.67 -17.68 -15.87
C ALA A 2 18.80 -16.71 -15.04
N LYS A 3 17.93 -15.94 -15.69
CA LYS A 3 17.00 -15.03 -15.02
C LYS A 3 16.12 -15.86 -14.08
N ILE A 4 16.03 -15.47 -12.83
CA ILE A 4 15.20 -16.16 -11.84
C ILE A 4 13.74 -15.92 -12.18
N ASP A 5 12.97 -16.98 -12.35
CA ASP A 5 11.52 -16.89 -12.50
C ASP A 5 10.86 -17.09 -11.12
N PRO A 6 10.27 -16.03 -10.54
CA PRO A 6 9.66 -16.10 -9.22
C PRO A 6 8.41 -16.98 -9.16
N ARG A 7 7.84 -17.39 -10.29
CA ARG A 7 6.64 -18.25 -10.35
C ARG A 7 6.84 -19.56 -9.61
N ASN A 8 8.07 -20.08 -9.64
CA ASN A 8 8.42 -21.36 -9.01
C ASN A 8 8.76 -21.26 -7.52
N ILE A 9 8.71 -20.07 -6.93
CA ILE A 9 8.97 -19.90 -5.50
C ILE A 9 7.89 -20.64 -4.70
N GLU A 10 8.30 -21.60 -3.87
CA GLU A 10 7.43 -22.24 -2.89
C GLU A 10 7.16 -21.29 -1.74
N ILE A 11 5.89 -20.97 -1.48
CA ILE A 11 5.54 -20.02 -0.42
C ILE A 11 5.91 -20.53 0.98
N SER A 12 5.97 -21.85 1.16
CA SER A 12 6.45 -22.50 2.38
C SER A 12 7.91 -22.17 2.74
N SER A 13 8.74 -21.80 1.76
CA SER A 13 10.11 -21.33 2.00
C SER A 13 10.17 -19.97 2.69
N TYR A 14 9.05 -19.25 2.75
CA TYR A 14 8.88 -17.97 3.42
C TYR A 14 8.07 -18.10 4.71
N ASP A 15 8.17 -19.27 5.34
CA ASP A 15 7.59 -19.52 6.66
C ASP A 15 8.59 -19.22 7.78
N TYR A 16 8.07 -18.78 8.92
CA TYR A 16 8.82 -18.59 10.15
C TYR A 16 7.85 -18.71 11.35
N PRO A 17 8.33 -19.12 12.54
CA PRO A 17 7.46 -19.25 13.70
C PRO A 17 7.09 -17.87 14.23
N LEU A 18 5.83 -17.45 14.05
CA LEU A 18 5.29 -16.22 14.62
C LEU A 18 4.34 -16.55 15.78
N PRO A 19 4.77 -16.46 17.04
CA PRO A 19 3.90 -16.69 18.19
C PRO A 19 2.84 -15.57 18.32
N ASP A 20 1.61 -15.92 18.75
CA ASP A 20 0.50 -14.97 18.89
C ASP A 20 0.82 -13.83 19.89
N GLU A 21 1.63 -14.09 20.91
CA GLU A 21 2.10 -13.11 21.87
C GLU A 21 3.03 -12.03 21.26
N ARG A 22 3.62 -12.29 20.10
CA ARG A 22 4.41 -11.32 19.35
C ARG A 22 3.56 -10.39 18.50
N ILE A 23 2.30 -10.72 18.26
CA ILE A 23 1.38 -9.89 17.49
C ILE A 23 0.83 -8.79 18.40
N ALA A 24 1.21 -7.54 18.10
CA ALA A 24 0.75 -6.39 18.88
C ALA A 24 -0.73 -6.10 18.59
N LYS A 25 -1.60 -6.32 19.55
CA LYS A 25 -3.05 -6.12 19.43
C LYS A 25 -3.47 -4.65 19.59
N TYR A 26 -2.60 -3.84 20.19
CA TYR A 26 -2.81 -2.41 20.44
C TYR A 26 -1.54 -1.61 20.16
N PRO A 27 -1.66 -0.34 19.74
CA PRO A 27 -0.51 0.54 19.61
C PRO A 27 0.07 0.89 20.99
N LEU A 28 1.31 1.37 20.99
CA LEU A 28 1.88 2.02 22.16
C LEU A 28 1.17 3.36 22.42
N ALA A 29 1.20 3.83 23.68
CA ALA A 29 0.64 5.14 24.05
C ALA A 29 1.33 6.28 23.28
N GLN A 30 2.64 6.18 23.10
CA GLN A 30 3.43 7.02 22.20
C GLN A 30 3.90 6.14 21.05
N ARG A 31 3.40 6.38 19.84
CA ARG A 31 3.59 5.49 18.68
C ARG A 31 5.02 5.44 18.18
N ASP A 32 5.80 6.50 18.35
CA ASP A 32 7.21 6.60 17.97
C ASP A 32 8.18 5.97 18.99
N GLN A 33 7.69 5.50 20.13
CA GLN A 33 8.45 4.67 21.08
C GLN A 33 8.54 3.20 20.67
N SER A 34 7.96 2.80 19.54
CA SER A 34 8.15 1.47 18.98
C SER A 34 9.63 1.24 18.65
N LYS A 35 10.08 0.00 18.73
CA LYS A 35 11.43 -0.36 18.29
C LYS A 35 11.57 -0.15 16.78
N LEU A 36 12.78 0.16 16.35
CA LEU A 36 13.20 0.29 14.97
C LEU A 36 14.39 -0.64 14.72
N LEU A 37 14.21 -1.64 13.87
CA LEU A 37 15.31 -2.43 13.34
C LEU A 37 15.93 -1.71 12.15
N VAL A 38 17.23 -1.48 12.18
CA VAL A 38 17.98 -0.86 11.07
C VAL A 38 18.83 -1.94 10.40
N TRP A 39 18.58 -2.17 9.11
CA TRP A 39 19.34 -3.10 8.30
C TRP A 39 20.17 -2.37 7.28
N HIS A 40 21.49 -2.62 7.27
CA HIS A 40 22.41 -2.20 6.22
C HIS A 40 22.94 -3.41 5.46
N PRO A 41 22.91 -3.41 4.12
CA PRO A 41 23.45 -4.48 3.32
C PRO A 41 24.98 -4.57 3.47
N ALA A 42 25.51 -5.73 3.14
CA ALA A 42 26.95 -5.95 3.09
C ALA A 42 27.62 -5.00 2.08
N THR A 43 28.74 -4.41 2.47
CA THR A 43 29.51 -3.49 1.62
C THR A 43 30.49 -4.21 0.70
N SER A 44 30.70 -5.50 0.91
CA SER A 44 31.55 -6.37 0.07
C SER A 44 30.99 -7.79 0.04
N ALA A 45 31.49 -8.61 -0.90
CA ALA A 45 31.06 -10.02 -1.02
C ALA A 45 31.48 -10.89 0.19
N GLU A 46 32.47 -10.46 0.96
CA GLU A 46 33.00 -11.19 2.13
C GLU A 46 32.40 -10.68 3.45
N ALA A 47 31.70 -9.53 3.42
CA ALA A 47 31.05 -8.95 4.59
C ALA A 47 29.62 -9.43 4.73
N GLU A 48 29.12 -9.46 5.95
CA GLU A 48 27.70 -9.63 6.24
C GLU A 48 27.02 -8.28 6.42
N GLY A 49 25.73 -8.20 6.08
CA GLY A 49 24.94 -7.03 6.42
C GLY A 49 24.79 -6.87 7.93
N THR A 50 24.59 -5.65 8.40
CA THR A 50 24.51 -5.32 9.84
C THR A 50 23.08 -5.03 10.27
N ILE A 51 22.77 -5.41 11.51
CA ILE A 51 21.48 -5.11 12.16
C ILE A 51 21.77 -4.26 13.39
N GLU A 52 21.03 -3.15 13.54
CA GLU A 52 21.06 -2.30 14.72
C GLU A 52 19.64 -2.16 15.29
N GLU A 53 19.56 -1.99 16.61
CA GLU A 53 18.29 -1.72 17.30
C GLU A 53 18.25 -0.25 17.73
N ARG A 54 17.13 0.41 17.43
CA ARG A 54 16.81 1.80 17.76
C ARG A 54 15.35 1.91 18.17
N HIS A 55 14.91 3.13 18.47
CA HIS A 55 13.49 3.48 18.56
C HIS A 55 13.05 4.29 17.34
N PHE A 56 11.76 4.30 17.03
CA PHE A 56 11.27 4.96 15.83
C PHE A 56 11.49 6.48 15.83
N PHE A 57 11.49 7.13 16.99
CA PHE A 57 11.82 8.55 17.11
C PHE A 57 13.28 8.87 16.69
N GLU A 58 14.16 7.88 16.63
CA GLU A 58 15.54 8.00 16.15
C GLU A 58 15.65 7.78 14.62
N LEU A 59 14.53 7.51 13.92
CA LEU A 59 14.50 7.30 12.46
C LEU A 59 15.20 8.43 11.69
N PRO A 60 15.02 9.72 12.03
CA PRO A 60 15.69 10.80 11.32
C PRO A 60 17.24 10.68 11.35
N ASP A 61 17.82 10.07 12.38
CA ASP A 61 19.27 9.90 12.49
C ASP A 61 19.80 8.80 11.54
N GLN A 62 18.93 7.87 11.13
CA GLN A 62 19.28 6.78 10.24
C GLN A 62 19.19 7.16 8.74
N ILE A 63 18.62 8.31 8.43
CA ILE A 63 18.37 8.76 7.05
C ILE A 63 19.33 9.89 6.69
N PRO A 64 20.07 9.81 5.56
CA PRO A 64 20.94 10.88 5.10
C PRO A 64 20.16 12.17 4.82
N ALA A 65 20.81 13.33 5.03
CA ALA A 65 20.24 14.62 4.65
C ALA A 65 19.96 14.67 3.14
N GLY A 66 18.95 15.44 2.74
CA GLY A 66 18.57 15.54 1.33
C GLY A 66 17.86 14.32 0.76
N SER A 67 17.49 13.33 1.59
CA SER A 67 16.71 12.17 1.16
C SER A 67 15.27 12.54 0.80
N MET A 68 14.63 11.72 -0.02
CA MET A 68 13.20 11.79 -0.32
C MET A 68 12.46 10.62 0.32
N ILE A 69 11.39 10.91 1.07
CA ILE A 69 10.58 9.88 1.72
C ILE A 69 9.16 9.99 1.17
N VAL A 70 8.64 8.87 0.66
CA VAL A 70 7.31 8.80 0.03
C VAL A 70 6.33 8.04 0.89
N PHE A 71 5.17 8.65 1.10
CA PHE A 71 4.11 8.18 1.98
C PHE A 71 2.82 7.90 1.23
N ASN A 72 2.07 6.91 1.69
CA ASN A 72 0.68 6.71 1.28
C ASN A 72 -0.25 7.48 2.23
N ASN A 73 -0.91 8.53 1.73
CA ASN A 73 -1.76 9.44 2.52
C ASN A 73 -3.22 9.01 2.58
N THR A 74 -3.52 7.77 2.20
CA THR A 74 -4.89 7.25 2.27
C THR A 74 -5.41 7.24 3.71
N ARG A 75 -6.73 7.45 3.86
CA ARG A 75 -7.44 7.41 5.14
C ARG A 75 -8.43 6.25 5.16
N VAL A 76 -8.39 5.46 6.23
CA VAL A 76 -9.31 4.33 6.40
C VAL A 76 -10.72 4.83 6.62
N ILE A 77 -11.67 4.21 5.92
CA ILE A 77 -13.11 4.47 6.03
C ILE A 77 -13.78 3.46 6.96
N GLN A 78 -14.93 3.81 7.50
CA GLN A 78 -15.75 2.92 8.32
C GLN A 78 -16.56 1.98 7.42
N ALA A 79 -15.86 1.08 6.71
CA ALA A 79 -16.39 0.28 5.61
C ALA A 79 -17.23 -0.94 6.03
N ARG A 80 -17.38 -1.20 7.34
CA ARG A 80 -18.09 -2.38 7.85
C ARG A 80 -19.45 -1.97 8.40
N LEU A 81 -20.53 -2.44 7.76
CA LEU A 81 -21.91 -2.10 8.08
C LEU A 81 -22.65 -3.33 8.62
N HIS A 82 -23.41 -3.18 9.70
CA HIS A 82 -24.17 -4.24 10.34
C HIS A 82 -25.69 -4.02 10.17
N PHE A 83 -26.28 -4.69 9.19
CA PHE A 83 -27.71 -4.64 8.92
C PHE A 83 -28.48 -5.67 9.75
N LYS A 84 -29.62 -5.26 10.32
CA LYS A 84 -30.49 -6.16 11.07
C LYS A 84 -31.67 -6.60 10.19
N LYS A 85 -31.89 -7.90 10.12
CA LYS A 85 -33.11 -8.45 9.47
C LYS A 85 -34.33 -8.25 10.37
N PRO A 86 -35.55 -8.23 9.80
CA PRO A 86 -36.77 -8.23 10.60
C PRO A 86 -36.85 -9.42 11.57
N THR A 87 -36.19 -10.54 11.25
CA THR A 87 -36.11 -11.75 12.08
C THR A 87 -35.04 -11.66 13.19
N GLY A 88 -34.37 -10.52 13.37
CA GLY A 88 -33.33 -10.29 14.37
C GLY A 88 -31.92 -10.73 13.99
N GLY A 89 -31.74 -11.41 12.86
CA GLY A 89 -30.42 -11.83 12.38
C GLY A 89 -29.59 -10.65 11.87
N VAL A 90 -28.28 -10.63 12.19
CA VAL A 90 -27.33 -9.62 11.69
C VAL A 90 -26.68 -10.12 10.41
N VAL A 91 -26.60 -9.25 9.41
CA VAL A 91 -25.83 -9.42 8.17
C VAL A 91 -24.78 -8.32 8.14
N GLU A 92 -23.52 -8.72 8.13
CA GLU A 92 -22.39 -7.80 7.96
C GLU A 92 -22.15 -7.58 6.47
N ILE A 93 -22.00 -6.32 6.05
CA ILE A 93 -21.59 -5.94 4.71
C ILE A 93 -20.29 -5.14 4.83
N PHE A 94 -19.22 -5.68 4.28
CA PHE A 94 -17.91 -5.06 4.28
C PHE A 94 -17.61 -4.52 2.87
N CYS A 95 -17.67 -3.21 2.71
CA CYS A 95 -17.36 -2.51 1.47
C CYS A 95 -15.87 -2.64 1.15
N LEU A 96 -15.54 -3.08 -0.07
CA LEU A 96 -14.17 -3.29 -0.52
C LEU A 96 -13.74 -2.23 -1.52
N GLU A 97 -14.49 -2.11 -2.61
CA GLU A 97 -14.18 -1.24 -3.76
C GLU A 97 -15.46 -0.67 -4.37
N PRO A 98 -15.43 0.59 -4.86
CA PRO A 98 -16.56 1.16 -5.56
C PRO A 98 -16.71 0.53 -6.95
N GLU A 99 -17.97 0.35 -7.38
CA GLU A 99 -18.34 -0.21 -8.68
C GLU A 99 -19.08 0.82 -9.56
N GLU A 100 -20.03 1.55 -8.97
CA GLU A 100 -20.80 2.57 -9.68
C GLU A 100 -21.11 3.76 -8.75
N PRO A 101 -20.54 4.94 -9.06
CA PRO A 101 -19.41 5.16 -9.97
C PRO A 101 -18.12 4.47 -9.46
N LYS A 102 -17.20 4.10 -10.37
CA LYS A 102 -15.94 3.44 -10.00
C LYS A 102 -14.94 4.37 -9.30
N ASP A 103 -15.03 5.66 -9.56
CA ASP A 103 -14.20 6.65 -8.90
C ASP A 103 -14.59 6.79 -7.44
N TYR A 104 -13.60 6.69 -6.53
CA TYR A 104 -13.81 6.76 -5.08
C TYR A 104 -14.44 8.08 -4.64
N GLN A 105 -13.99 9.21 -5.18
CA GLN A 105 -14.48 10.53 -4.77
C GLN A 105 -15.92 10.73 -5.23
N GLN A 106 -16.24 10.35 -6.47
CA GLN A 106 -17.60 10.42 -6.98
C GLN A 106 -18.53 9.48 -6.22
N ASN A 107 -18.09 8.28 -5.93
CA ASN A 107 -18.89 7.30 -5.19
C ASN A 107 -19.17 7.77 -3.76
N PHE A 108 -18.17 8.31 -3.05
CA PHE A 108 -18.36 8.89 -1.72
C PHE A 108 -19.24 10.14 -1.71
N ALA A 109 -19.23 10.92 -2.79
CA ALA A 109 -20.06 12.11 -2.96
C ALA A 109 -21.49 11.77 -3.44
N ALA A 110 -21.80 10.53 -3.76
CA ALA A 110 -23.15 10.13 -4.15
C ALA A 110 -24.14 10.42 -3.02
N GLU A 111 -25.32 11.00 -3.36
CA GLU A 111 -26.32 11.47 -2.38
C GLU A 111 -27.62 10.64 -2.38
N ARG A 112 -27.73 9.63 -3.24
CA ARG A 112 -28.94 8.80 -3.38
C ARG A 112 -28.65 7.32 -3.47
N GLU A 113 -27.68 6.94 -4.28
CA GLU A 113 -27.32 5.54 -4.50
C GLU A 113 -25.88 5.38 -4.97
N CYS A 114 -25.32 4.22 -4.69
CA CYS A 114 -24.02 3.77 -5.20
C CYS A 114 -23.94 2.24 -5.16
N VAL A 115 -22.99 1.68 -5.91
CA VAL A 115 -22.73 0.24 -5.93
C VAL A 115 -21.29 -0.02 -5.48
N TRP A 116 -21.12 -1.02 -4.62
CA TRP A 116 -19.84 -1.48 -4.12
C TRP A 116 -19.66 -2.98 -4.28
N THR A 117 -18.44 -3.40 -4.55
CA THR A 117 -18.02 -4.78 -4.30
C THR A 117 -17.82 -4.98 -2.81
N CYS A 118 -18.51 -5.97 -2.22
CA CYS A 118 -18.54 -6.20 -0.78
C CYS A 118 -18.30 -7.67 -0.43
N LEU A 119 -17.72 -7.93 0.75
CA LEU A 119 -17.87 -9.21 1.42
C LEU A 119 -19.15 -9.18 2.28
N VAL A 120 -19.89 -10.29 2.25
CA VAL A 120 -21.14 -10.41 3.00
C VAL A 120 -21.03 -11.52 4.03
N GLY A 121 -20.92 -11.12 5.29
CA GLY A 121 -20.95 -12.03 6.44
C GLY A 121 -22.34 -12.65 6.61
N ASN A 122 -22.39 -13.94 6.96
CA ASN A 122 -23.64 -14.68 7.06
C ASN A 122 -24.49 -14.68 5.76
N SER A 123 -23.85 -14.62 4.60
CA SER A 123 -24.45 -14.53 3.27
C SER A 123 -25.60 -15.52 3.04
N LYS A 124 -25.49 -16.74 3.57
CA LYS A 124 -26.56 -17.78 3.50
C LYS A 124 -27.86 -17.38 4.18
N LYS A 125 -27.81 -16.44 5.11
CA LYS A 125 -29.00 -15.93 5.83
C LYS A 125 -29.70 -14.79 5.08
N TRP A 126 -29.08 -14.22 4.06
CA TRP A 126 -29.66 -13.16 3.22
C TRP A 126 -29.62 -13.57 1.76
N LYS A 127 -30.70 -14.17 1.27
CA LYS A 127 -30.80 -14.66 -0.11
C LYS A 127 -31.45 -13.64 -1.03
N GLU A 128 -32.47 -12.94 -0.55
CA GLU A 128 -33.30 -12.04 -1.33
C GLU A 128 -33.79 -10.85 -0.47
N GLY A 129 -34.28 -9.83 -1.13
CA GLY A 129 -34.86 -8.64 -0.52
C GLY A 129 -33.86 -7.60 -0.10
N SER A 130 -34.36 -6.45 0.31
CA SER A 130 -33.54 -5.36 0.83
C SER A 130 -33.31 -5.49 2.33
N LEU A 131 -32.17 -4.99 2.80
CA LEU A 131 -31.88 -4.75 4.22
C LEU A 131 -31.86 -3.24 4.47
N SER A 132 -32.15 -2.84 5.71
CA SER A 132 -32.14 -1.44 6.12
C SER A 132 -31.39 -1.24 7.42
N LEU A 133 -30.72 -0.09 7.53
CA LEU A 133 -29.99 0.37 8.69
C LEU A 133 -30.35 1.84 8.92
N SER A 134 -30.94 2.16 10.07
CA SER A 134 -31.33 3.53 10.41
C SER A 134 -30.40 4.10 11.48
N VAL A 135 -30.05 5.37 11.32
CA VAL A 135 -29.23 6.11 12.29
C VAL A 135 -29.73 7.53 12.41
N LYS A 136 -29.46 8.12 13.55
CA LYS A 136 -29.62 9.54 13.78
C LYS A 136 -28.34 10.26 13.39
N MET A 137 -28.44 11.16 12.42
CA MET A 137 -27.31 11.95 11.93
C MET A 137 -26.93 13.03 12.94
N PRO A 138 -25.69 13.60 12.86
CA PRO A 138 -25.25 14.64 13.80
C PRO A 138 -26.13 15.89 13.87
N ASP A 139 -26.86 16.18 12.79
CA ASP A 139 -27.84 17.29 12.73
C ASP A 139 -29.21 16.95 13.33
N GLY A 140 -29.36 15.74 13.88
CA GLY A 140 -30.56 15.27 14.57
C GLY A 140 -31.62 14.62 13.67
N ARG A 141 -31.43 14.59 12.34
CA ARG A 141 -32.37 13.92 11.41
C ARG A 141 -32.11 12.41 11.39
N ASP A 142 -33.19 11.63 11.25
CA ASP A 142 -33.08 10.19 11.04
C ASP A 142 -32.91 9.89 9.56
N VAL A 143 -31.99 8.99 9.24
CA VAL A 143 -31.73 8.51 7.89
C VAL A 143 -31.71 6.98 7.87
N THR A 144 -32.25 6.41 6.81
CA THR A 144 -32.24 4.96 6.58
C THR A 144 -31.46 4.64 5.32
N LEU A 145 -30.36 3.91 5.49
CA LEU A 145 -29.60 3.31 4.42
C LEU A 145 -30.19 1.95 4.09
N CYS A 146 -30.59 1.75 2.85
CA CYS A 146 -31.05 0.47 2.33
C CYS A 146 -29.98 -0.15 1.44
N CYS A 147 -29.97 -1.49 1.37
CA CYS A 147 -29.08 -2.19 0.45
C CYS A 147 -29.76 -3.43 -0.15
N GLU A 148 -29.34 -3.80 -1.34
CA GLU A 148 -29.77 -5.00 -2.06
C GLU A 148 -28.62 -5.61 -2.85
N ARG A 149 -28.73 -6.89 -3.19
CA ARG A 149 -27.75 -7.56 -4.05
C ARG A 149 -27.93 -7.10 -5.49
N ALA A 150 -26.83 -6.68 -6.12
CA ALA A 150 -26.80 -6.23 -7.51
C ALA A 150 -26.04 -7.20 -8.44
N GLY A 151 -25.41 -8.25 -7.89
CA GLY A 151 -24.70 -9.28 -8.65
C GLY A 151 -23.69 -10.05 -7.80
N GLU A 152 -23.14 -11.10 -8.38
CA GLU A 152 -22.06 -11.93 -7.77
C GLU A 152 -20.74 -11.67 -8.47
N LEU A 153 -19.63 -11.67 -7.70
CA LEU A 153 -18.29 -11.51 -8.20
C LEU A 153 -17.35 -12.47 -7.42
N GLY A 154 -17.33 -13.73 -7.83
CA GLY A 154 -16.58 -14.76 -7.12
C GLY A 154 -16.97 -14.87 -5.64
N PRO A 155 -16.01 -14.71 -4.70
CA PRO A 155 -16.30 -14.72 -3.26
C PRO A 155 -16.94 -13.42 -2.76
N SER A 156 -16.93 -12.36 -3.55
CA SER A 156 -17.50 -11.05 -3.25
C SER A 156 -18.86 -10.88 -3.93
N GLN A 157 -19.57 -9.82 -3.59
CA GLN A 157 -20.88 -9.53 -4.14
C GLN A 157 -20.97 -8.04 -4.45
N LYS A 158 -21.68 -7.70 -5.54
CA LYS A 158 -22.05 -6.33 -5.83
C LYS A 158 -23.26 -5.98 -5.00
N ILE A 159 -23.15 -4.93 -4.20
CA ILE A 159 -24.21 -4.43 -3.33
C ILE A 159 -24.57 -3.02 -3.76
N ARG A 160 -25.83 -2.81 -4.10
CA ARG A 160 -26.39 -1.48 -4.32
C ARG A 160 -26.88 -0.93 -2.99
N PHE A 161 -26.36 0.24 -2.62
CA PHE A 161 -26.82 1.05 -1.49
C PHE A 161 -27.71 2.17 -2.03
N TYR A 162 -28.80 2.48 -1.31
CA TYR A 162 -29.69 3.59 -1.67
C TYR A 162 -30.33 4.19 -0.43
N TRP A 163 -30.54 5.50 -0.47
CA TRP A 163 -31.06 6.28 0.66
C TRP A 163 -31.69 7.57 0.17
N GLU A 164 -32.41 8.24 1.10
CA GLU A 164 -32.93 9.58 0.93
C GLU A 164 -32.35 10.51 2.00
N GLY A 165 -32.53 11.83 1.85
CA GLY A 165 -32.15 12.80 2.88
C GLY A 165 -31.00 13.72 2.52
N GLY A 166 -30.38 13.57 1.32
CA GLY A 166 -29.35 14.48 0.82
C GLY A 166 -28.00 14.39 1.55
N TYR A 167 -27.72 13.25 2.18
CA TYR A 167 -26.41 12.95 2.75
C TYR A 167 -25.54 12.23 1.72
N THR A 168 -24.24 12.49 1.74
CA THR A 168 -23.29 11.74 0.93
C THR A 168 -23.07 10.33 1.50
N PHE A 169 -22.70 9.36 0.65
CA PHE A 169 -22.39 8.01 1.11
C PHE A 169 -21.26 8.01 2.16
N ALA A 170 -20.25 8.87 1.99
CA ALA A 170 -19.20 9.06 2.98
C ALA A 170 -19.75 9.46 4.36
N ALA A 171 -20.73 10.36 4.42
CA ALA A 171 -21.33 10.79 5.70
C ALA A 171 -22.13 9.65 6.36
N LEU A 172 -22.76 8.80 5.55
CA LEU A 172 -23.47 7.61 6.06
C LEU A 172 -22.51 6.57 6.61
N LEU A 173 -21.40 6.30 5.91
CA LEU A 173 -20.36 5.40 6.41
C LEU A 173 -19.77 5.90 7.73
N ASP A 174 -19.49 7.20 7.84
CA ASP A 174 -18.98 7.80 9.08
C ASP A 174 -19.98 7.70 10.26
N ALA A 175 -21.28 7.69 9.98
CA ALA A 175 -22.32 7.63 11.01
C ALA A 175 -22.76 6.21 11.37
N MET A 176 -22.72 5.28 10.44
CA MET A 176 -23.30 3.93 10.58
C MET A 176 -22.25 2.82 10.60
N GLY A 177 -21.07 3.07 10.04
CA GLY A 177 -20.05 2.05 9.83
C GLY A 177 -19.12 1.88 11.01
N GLU A 178 -18.43 0.75 11.01
CA GLU A 178 -17.32 0.45 11.89
C GLU A 178 -16.02 0.46 11.08
N LEU A 179 -14.93 0.90 11.73
CA LEU A 179 -13.62 0.86 11.14
C LEU A 179 -13.13 -0.59 11.05
N PRO A 180 -12.76 -1.09 9.87
CA PRO A 180 -12.24 -2.44 9.73
C PRO A 180 -10.81 -2.51 10.29
N ILE A 181 -10.60 -3.34 11.29
CA ILE A 181 -9.27 -3.69 11.77
C ILE A 181 -8.85 -5.06 11.23
N PRO A 182 -7.53 -5.33 11.11
CA PRO A 182 -7.06 -6.61 10.60
C PRO A 182 -7.53 -7.80 11.45
N PRO A 183 -7.92 -8.94 10.81
CA PRO A 183 -8.44 -10.11 11.53
C PRO A 183 -7.43 -10.74 12.51
N TYR A 184 -6.13 -10.64 12.25
CA TYR A 184 -5.09 -11.19 13.13
C TYR A 184 -4.95 -10.45 14.46
N LEU A 185 -5.55 -9.27 14.62
CA LEU A 185 -5.63 -8.60 15.91
C LEU A 185 -6.53 -9.36 16.90
N ASN A 186 -7.41 -10.23 16.38
CA ASN A 186 -8.27 -11.14 17.15
C ASN A 186 -9.00 -10.44 18.30
N ARG A 187 -9.56 -9.28 18.01
CA ARG A 187 -10.40 -8.46 18.90
C ARG A 187 -11.42 -7.69 18.09
N GLU A 188 -12.43 -7.17 18.76
CA GLU A 188 -13.40 -6.25 18.17
C GLU A 188 -12.81 -4.85 17.99
N THR A 189 -13.42 -4.09 17.08
CA THR A 189 -13.07 -2.67 16.87
C THR A 189 -13.54 -1.85 18.09
N GLU A 190 -12.69 -0.95 18.56
CA GLU A 190 -12.98 -0.02 19.62
C GLU A 190 -13.05 1.41 19.07
N GLU A 191 -13.74 2.32 19.77
CA GLU A 191 -13.90 3.71 19.31
C GLU A 191 -12.55 4.41 19.08
N LYS A 192 -11.56 4.13 19.91
CA LYS A 192 -10.21 4.67 19.77
C LYS A 192 -9.49 4.23 18.49
N ASP A 193 -9.91 3.11 17.86
CA ASP A 193 -9.29 2.65 16.60
C ASP A 193 -9.55 3.65 15.47
N LYS A 194 -10.61 4.45 15.53
CA LYS A 194 -10.88 5.52 14.56
C LYS A 194 -9.75 6.54 14.47
N GLU A 195 -8.98 6.70 15.55
CA GLU A 195 -7.83 7.60 15.62
C GLU A 195 -6.52 6.83 15.55
N THR A 196 -6.41 5.71 16.26
CA THR A 196 -5.14 4.98 16.38
C THR A 196 -4.80 4.16 15.15
N TYR A 197 -5.80 3.72 14.37
CA TYR A 197 -5.60 3.01 13.10
C TYR A 197 -5.60 3.97 11.90
N GLN A 198 -5.05 5.17 12.09
CA GLN A 198 -4.85 6.21 11.08
C GLN A 198 -3.43 6.78 11.20
N THR A 199 -2.83 7.13 10.06
CA THR A 199 -1.58 7.88 10.07
C THR A 199 -1.82 9.36 10.36
N VAL A 200 -0.83 10.05 10.94
CA VAL A 200 -0.94 11.49 11.25
C VAL A 200 -1.04 12.37 9.99
N TYR A 201 -0.67 11.83 8.85
CA TYR A 201 -0.70 12.50 7.54
C TYR A 201 -1.82 11.99 6.62
N SER A 202 -2.72 11.12 7.10
CA SER A 202 -3.83 10.61 6.28
C SER A 202 -4.82 11.72 5.90
N ARG A 203 -5.17 11.79 4.60
CA ARG A 203 -6.04 12.84 4.05
C ARG A 203 -7.14 12.30 3.15
N ILE A 204 -6.81 11.37 2.26
CA ILE A 204 -7.71 10.93 1.19
C ILE A 204 -8.47 9.69 1.63
N LYS A 205 -9.77 9.81 1.88
CA LYS A 205 -10.65 8.69 2.25
C LYS A 205 -10.76 7.69 1.10
N GLY A 206 -10.79 6.38 1.41
CA GLY A 206 -11.01 5.34 0.40
C GLY A 206 -10.41 3.98 0.74
N SER A 207 -9.56 3.90 1.73
CA SER A 207 -8.90 2.65 2.10
C SER A 207 -9.70 1.87 3.14
N VAL A 208 -9.67 0.55 3.05
CA VAL A 208 -10.24 -0.34 4.08
C VAL A 208 -9.17 -0.87 5.05
N ALA A 209 -7.89 -0.56 4.78
CA ALA A 209 -6.79 -0.84 5.68
C ALA A 209 -5.84 0.36 5.76
N ALA A 210 -5.25 0.60 6.93
CA ALA A 210 -4.25 1.65 7.09
C ALA A 210 -2.92 1.25 6.43
N PRO A 211 -2.15 2.22 5.88
CA PRO A 211 -0.74 2.01 5.56
C PRO A 211 0.07 1.93 6.85
N THR A 212 0.11 0.72 7.44
CA THR A 212 0.47 0.50 8.84
C THR A 212 1.89 0.90 9.22
N ALA A 213 2.83 0.87 8.28
CA ALA A 213 4.18 1.42 8.47
C ALA A 213 4.17 2.92 8.84
N GLY A 214 3.13 3.64 8.44
CA GLY A 214 2.94 5.04 8.75
C GLY A 214 2.38 5.31 10.15
N LEU A 215 1.93 4.29 10.87
CA LEU A 215 1.34 4.45 12.21
C LEU A 215 2.35 4.86 13.27
N HIS A 216 3.63 4.66 13.04
CA HIS A 216 4.72 5.02 13.95
C HIS A 216 5.07 6.50 13.93
N TYR A 217 4.78 7.19 12.81
CA TYR A 217 5.14 8.60 12.67
C TYR A 217 4.34 9.49 13.61
N THR A 218 5.04 10.49 14.14
CA THR A 218 4.48 11.62 14.88
C THR A 218 4.81 12.91 14.15
N PRO A 219 4.13 14.03 14.45
CA PRO A 219 4.51 15.34 13.91
C PRO A 219 5.98 15.68 14.18
N GLU A 220 6.50 15.31 15.35
CA GLU A 220 7.87 15.57 15.77
C GLU A 220 8.89 14.82 14.89
N VAL A 221 8.63 13.56 14.55
CA VAL A 221 9.48 12.78 13.63
C VAL A 221 9.46 13.37 12.22
N LEU A 222 8.27 13.78 11.72
CA LEU A 222 8.15 14.42 10.41
C LEU A 222 8.90 15.78 10.38
N ASP A 223 8.76 16.60 11.41
CA ASP A 223 9.46 17.87 11.54
C ASP A 223 10.99 17.67 11.61
N ALA A 224 11.47 16.65 12.32
CA ALA A 224 12.89 16.31 12.40
C ALA A 224 13.46 15.92 11.03
N LEU A 225 12.72 15.13 10.25
CA LEU A 225 13.10 14.79 8.88
C LEU A 225 13.18 16.04 7.98
N GLN A 226 12.19 16.93 8.06
CA GLN A 226 12.20 18.18 7.28
C GLN A 226 13.36 19.10 7.68
N LYS A 227 13.68 19.21 8.98
CA LYS A 227 14.84 19.97 9.46
C LYS A 227 16.18 19.42 8.98
N LYS A 228 16.20 18.16 8.56
CA LYS A 228 17.35 17.47 7.96
C LYS A 228 17.36 17.58 6.42
N ASP A 229 16.58 18.51 5.86
CA ASP A 229 16.42 18.72 4.43
C ASP A 229 15.84 17.51 3.67
N CYS A 230 15.13 16.61 4.37
CA CYS A 230 14.42 15.52 3.71
C CYS A 230 13.15 16.02 3.04
N SER A 231 12.94 15.62 1.78
CA SER A 231 11.71 15.91 1.03
C SER A 231 10.64 14.85 1.39
N LEU A 232 9.47 15.32 1.87
CA LEU A 232 8.34 14.42 2.19
C LEU A 232 7.31 14.50 1.07
N GLN A 233 7.10 13.39 0.37
CA GLN A 233 6.19 13.28 -0.77
C GLN A 233 5.01 12.37 -0.45
N TYR A 234 3.84 12.66 -1.01
CA TYR A 234 2.60 11.95 -0.70
C TYR A 234 1.92 11.47 -1.98
N LEU A 235 1.65 10.18 -2.03
CA LEU A 235 0.81 9.54 -3.04
C LEU A 235 -0.41 8.89 -2.38
N THR A 236 -1.36 8.44 -3.16
CA THR A 236 -2.52 7.70 -2.66
C THR A 236 -2.57 6.33 -3.29
N LEU A 237 -2.66 5.29 -2.48
CA LEU A 237 -3.06 3.96 -2.87
C LEU A 237 -4.17 3.51 -1.94
N HIS A 238 -5.32 3.18 -2.51
CA HIS A 238 -6.44 2.65 -1.76
C HIS A 238 -6.24 1.15 -1.49
N VAL A 239 -5.93 0.84 -0.23
CA VAL A 239 -5.67 -0.54 0.20
C VAL A 239 -6.98 -1.30 0.32
N GLY A 240 -7.15 -2.32 -0.51
CA GLY A 240 -8.28 -3.24 -0.45
C GLY A 240 -8.11 -4.31 0.64
N ALA A 241 -9.19 -5.02 0.97
CA ALA A 241 -9.17 -6.12 1.95
C ALA A 241 -8.33 -7.34 1.49
N GLY A 242 -7.90 -7.37 0.23
CA GLY A 242 -7.01 -8.39 -0.31
C GLY A 242 -5.68 -8.50 0.44
N THR A 243 -5.18 -7.39 0.97
CA THR A 243 -3.92 -7.31 1.73
C THR A 243 -3.91 -8.20 2.99
N PHE A 244 -5.07 -8.56 3.53
CA PHE A 244 -5.18 -9.45 4.70
C PHE A 244 -5.30 -10.94 4.34
N LYS A 245 -5.34 -11.28 3.05
CA LYS A 245 -5.49 -12.67 2.61
C LYS A 245 -4.11 -13.35 2.54
N PRO A 246 -3.90 -14.47 3.24
CA PRO A 246 -2.67 -15.24 3.07
C PRO A 246 -2.62 -15.85 1.66
N VAL A 247 -1.42 -16.11 1.18
CA VAL A 247 -1.21 -16.92 -0.04
C VAL A 247 -1.69 -18.35 0.25
N LYS A 248 -2.56 -18.88 -0.61
CA LYS A 248 -3.14 -20.23 -0.44
C LYS A 248 -2.57 -21.26 -1.40
N SER A 249 -1.88 -20.82 -2.44
CA SER A 249 -1.22 -21.68 -3.41
C SER A 249 0.09 -22.21 -2.87
N ALA A 250 0.54 -23.37 -3.36
CA ALA A 250 1.83 -23.95 -3.00
C ALA A 250 2.99 -23.11 -3.56
N THR A 251 2.83 -22.62 -4.78
CA THR A 251 3.80 -21.74 -5.47
C THR A 251 3.20 -20.37 -5.70
N ILE A 252 4.05 -19.38 -5.94
CA ILE A 252 3.63 -17.99 -6.22
C ILE A 252 2.84 -17.89 -7.53
N GLU A 253 3.09 -18.76 -8.51
CA GLU A 253 2.35 -18.79 -9.78
C GLU A 253 0.82 -18.91 -9.57
N GLY A 254 0.42 -19.73 -8.61
CA GLY A 254 -1.00 -19.95 -8.30
C GLY A 254 -1.66 -18.86 -7.47
N HIS A 255 -0.96 -17.77 -7.16
CA HIS A 255 -1.48 -16.64 -6.39
C HIS A 255 -1.88 -15.49 -7.31
N ASP A 256 -3.13 -15.09 -7.25
CA ASP A 256 -3.62 -13.89 -7.95
C ASP A 256 -3.48 -12.66 -7.04
N MET A 257 -2.62 -11.74 -7.46
CA MET A 257 -2.51 -10.43 -6.79
C MET A 257 -3.78 -9.62 -7.03
N HIS A 258 -4.30 -9.07 -5.95
CA HIS A 258 -5.41 -8.12 -6.05
C HIS A 258 -4.97 -6.82 -6.71
N THR A 259 -5.90 -6.20 -7.41
CA THR A 259 -5.72 -4.88 -8.01
C THR A 259 -5.79 -3.81 -6.92
N GLU A 260 -4.88 -2.86 -6.93
CA GLU A 260 -4.90 -1.68 -6.08
C GLU A 260 -4.89 -0.41 -6.93
N PHE A 261 -5.81 0.51 -6.64
CA PHE A 261 -5.90 1.79 -7.34
C PHE A 261 -4.89 2.78 -6.78
N ILE A 262 -4.10 3.35 -7.68
CA ILE A 262 -3.04 4.32 -7.37
C ILE A 262 -3.39 5.68 -7.96
N SER A 263 -3.06 6.72 -7.20
CA SER A 263 -3.22 8.11 -7.61
C SER A 263 -1.95 8.87 -7.19
N VAL A 264 -1.19 9.33 -8.18
CA VAL A 264 0.09 10.00 -7.96
C VAL A 264 0.05 11.40 -8.57
N PRO A 265 0.15 12.46 -7.75
CA PRO A 265 0.18 13.82 -8.26
C PRO A 265 1.34 14.06 -9.23
N ARG A 266 1.10 14.83 -10.30
CA ARG A 266 2.12 15.19 -11.29
C ARG A 266 3.37 15.78 -10.64
N GLU A 267 3.17 16.66 -9.63
CA GLU A 267 4.27 17.29 -8.88
C GLU A 267 5.16 16.28 -8.16
N VAL A 268 4.60 15.19 -7.63
CA VAL A 268 5.36 14.12 -6.99
C VAL A 268 6.23 13.39 -8.02
N ILE A 269 5.68 13.06 -9.18
CA ILE A 269 6.43 12.41 -10.27
C ILE A 269 7.57 13.34 -10.77
N ALA A 270 7.30 14.63 -10.91
CA ALA A 270 8.30 15.62 -11.29
C ALA A 270 9.42 15.74 -10.24
N SER A 271 9.06 15.71 -8.96
CA SER A 271 10.02 15.75 -7.85
C SER A 271 10.90 14.50 -7.83
N ILE A 272 10.33 13.33 -8.06
CA ILE A 272 11.08 12.05 -8.16
C ILE A 272 12.05 12.11 -9.35
N LEU A 273 11.59 12.56 -10.53
CA LEU A 273 12.45 12.70 -11.71
C LEU A 273 13.62 13.65 -11.45
N GLN A 274 13.36 14.80 -10.81
CA GLN A 274 14.40 15.75 -10.47
C GLN A 274 15.40 15.15 -9.48
N PHE A 275 14.92 14.44 -8.47
CA PHE A 275 15.74 13.76 -7.47
C PHE A 275 16.66 12.70 -8.13
N THR A 276 16.11 11.86 -9.00
CA THR A 276 16.87 10.84 -9.75
C THR A 276 17.98 11.47 -10.60
N ARG A 277 17.69 12.60 -11.29
CA ARG A 277 18.70 13.32 -12.06
C ARG A 277 19.83 13.86 -11.20
N GLN A 278 19.52 14.36 -10.02
CA GLN A 278 20.53 14.88 -9.09
C GLN A 278 21.43 13.75 -8.57
N GLN A 279 20.88 12.58 -8.26
CA GLN A 279 21.67 11.41 -7.87
C GLN A 279 22.64 10.99 -8.99
N ASN A 280 22.17 10.86 -10.23
CA ASN A 280 23.00 10.47 -11.38
C ASN A 280 24.17 11.46 -11.65
N ILE A 281 23.96 12.74 -11.40
CA ILE A 281 25.03 13.78 -11.52
C ILE A 281 26.07 13.57 -10.42
N GLN A 282 25.65 13.29 -9.20
CA GLN A 282 26.57 13.12 -8.05
C GLN A 282 27.38 11.82 -8.17
N GLU A 283 26.79 10.72 -8.61
CA GLU A 283 27.49 9.45 -8.84
C GLU A 283 28.57 9.58 -9.93
N ASN A 284 28.34 10.40 -10.95
CA ASN A 284 29.32 10.66 -12.02
C ASN A 284 30.41 11.69 -11.65
N SER A 285 30.31 12.38 -10.49
CA SER A 285 31.17 13.51 -10.11
C SER A 285 32.23 13.23 -9.07
N LEU A 286 32.76 12.01 -8.93
CA LEU A 286 33.79 11.52 -7.99
C LEU A 286 33.27 10.74 -6.76
N PRO A 287 33.96 9.65 -6.38
CA PRO A 287 33.57 8.82 -5.26
C PRO A 287 34.09 9.38 -3.93
N THR A 288 33.41 10.34 -3.34
CA THR A 288 33.60 10.68 -1.94
C THR A 288 32.30 10.51 -1.18
N ARG A 289 32.08 9.30 -0.69
CA ARG A 289 30.98 8.93 0.21
C ARG A 289 31.06 9.57 1.62
N GLU A 290 31.73 10.70 1.78
CA GLU A 290 31.75 11.44 3.05
C GLU A 290 30.66 12.54 3.15
N GLY A 291 29.95 12.84 2.06
CA GLY A 291 28.72 13.61 2.09
C GLY A 291 27.61 12.74 1.48
N GLY A 292 26.88 11.98 2.30
CA GLY A 292 25.93 10.99 1.84
C GLY A 292 24.94 11.56 0.80
N VAL A 293 24.86 10.89 -0.35
CA VAL A 293 23.83 11.16 -1.35
C VAL A 293 22.47 10.86 -0.71
N GLY A 294 21.49 11.75 -0.85
CA GLY A 294 20.15 11.49 -0.37
C GLY A 294 19.57 10.21 -0.98
N LEU A 295 18.72 9.51 -0.23
CA LEU A 295 18.10 8.25 -0.62
C LEU A 295 16.62 8.44 -0.94
N LEU A 296 16.07 7.66 -1.89
CA LEU A 296 14.64 7.57 -2.10
C LEU A 296 14.08 6.41 -1.28
N LEU A 297 13.33 6.75 -0.23
CA LEU A 297 12.78 5.78 0.72
C LEU A 297 11.25 5.72 0.62
N ALA A 298 10.71 4.52 0.65
CA ALA A 298 9.27 4.29 0.68
C ALA A 298 8.80 3.95 2.11
N THR A 299 7.74 4.59 2.57
CA THR A 299 7.06 4.19 3.80
C THR A 299 5.92 3.23 3.49
N GLY A 300 6.12 1.96 3.84
CA GLY A 300 5.17 0.86 3.61
C GLY A 300 5.26 0.22 2.23
N THR A 301 4.87 -1.05 2.17
CA THR A 301 4.87 -1.86 0.95
C THR A 301 3.93 -1.33 -0.14
N THR A 302 2.86 -0.63 0.24
CA THR A 302 1.94 0.03 -0.71
C THR A 302 2.63 1.17 -1.45
N SER A 303 3.44 1.98 -0.76
CA SER A 303 4.24 3.03 -1.39
C SER A 303 5.28 2.45 -2.33
N VAL A 304 5.94 1.34 -1.94
CA VAL A 304 6.88 0.60 -2.82
C VAL A 304 6.20 0.16 -4.09
N ARG A 305 5.07 -0.53 -3.99
CA ARG A 305 4.34 -1.05 -5.14
C ARG A 305 3.91 0.07 -6.09
N THR A 306 3.46 1.21 -5.55
CA THR A 306 3.11 2.37 -6.37
C THR A 306 4.34 2.94 -7.07
N LEU A 307 5.42 3.20 -6.34
CA LEU A 307 6.63 3.78 -6.90
C LEU A 307 7.23 2.91 -8.00
N GLU A 308 7.42 1.62 -7.73
CA GLU A 308 7.99 0.70 -8.71
C GLU A 308 7.08 0.53 -9.94
N SER A 309 5.75 0.67 -9.78
CA SER A 309 4.80 0.66 -10.91
C SER A 309 4.99 1.84 -11.86
N LEU A 310 5.46 3.00 -11.38
CA LEU A 310 5.67 4.17 -12.26
C LEU A 310 6.64 3.86 -13.40
N TYR A 311 7.67 3.05 -13.15
CA TYR A 311 8.61 2.66 -14.17
C TYR A 311 7.91 1.93 -15.34
N TYR A 312 7.08 0.94 -15.04
CA TYR A 312 6.38 0.15 -16.07
C TYR A 312 5.29 0.94 -16.78
N ILE A 313 4.61 1.82 -16.08
CA ILE A 313 3.62 2.75 -16.68
C ILE A 313 4.31 3.63 -17.73
N GLY A 314 5.46 4.19 -17.40
CA GLY A 314 6.21 5.03 -18.33
C GLY A 314 6.70 4.25 -19.57
N GLU A 315 7.14 3.01 -19.43
CA GLU A 315 7.50 2.15 -20.58
C GLU A 315 6.31 1.86 -21.49
N LYS A 316 5.13 1.57 -20.93
CA LYS A 316 3.89 1.39 -21.70
C LYS A 316 3.53 2.62 -22.50
N LEU A 317 3.54 3.77 -21.85
CA LEU A 317 3.25 5.06 -22.49
C LEU A 317 4.27 5.37 -23.61
N ALA A 318 5.55 5.07 -23.41
CA ALA A 318 6.58 5.23 -24.45
C ALA A 318 6.33 4.30 -25.65
N THR A 319 5.90 3.07 -25.38
CA THR A 319 5.54 2.10 -26.43
C THR A 319 4.34 2.57 -27.23
N ILE A 320 3.29 3.08 -26.57
CA ILE A 320 2.10 3.63 -27.23
C ILE A 320 2.48 4.84 -28.08
N GLN A 321 3.26 5.78 -27.53
CA GLN A 321 3.72 6.95 -28.25
C GLN A 321 4.50 6.56 -29.52
N SER A 322 5.38 5.58 -29.41
CA SER A 322 6.19 5.13 -30.55
C SER A 322 5.36 4.45 -31.65
N SER A 323 4.26 3.79 -31.27
CA SER A 323 3.39 3.06 -32.20
C SER A 323 2.32 3.93 -32.84
N VAL A 324 1.78 4.92 -32.12
CA VAL A 324 0.67 5.78 -32.57
C VAL A 324 1.18 7.07 -33.23
N GLY A 325 2.22 7.69 -32.66
CA GLY A 325 2.74 8.97 -33.15
C GLY A 325 1.93 10.17 -32.67
N GLU A 326 1.56 11.07 -33.57
CA GLU A 326 0.78 12.29 -33.24
C GLU A 326 -0.59 11.91 -32.67
N GLY A 327 -1.02 12.59 -31.60
CA GLY A 327 -2.29 12.31 -30.90
C GLY A 327 -2.27 11.07 -29.99
N TRP A 328 -1.09 10.53 -29.71
CA TRP A 328 -0.95 9.30 -28.92
C TRP A 328 -1.59 9.38 -27.52
N ALA A 329 -1.53 10.53 -26.87
CA ALA A 329 -2.01 10.67 -25.49
C ALA A 329 -3.53 10.50 -25.38
N GLU A 330 -4.29 10.95 -26.37
CA GLU A 330 -5.75 10.79 -26.44
C GLU A 330 -6.17 9.34 -26.74
N SER A 331 -5.27 8.52 -27.26
CA SER A 331 -5.52 7.10 -27.53
C SER A 331 -5.30 6.19 -26.31
N VAL A 332 -4.71 6.72 -25.24
CA VAL A 332 -4.42 5.95 -24.02
C VAL A 332 -5.71 5.76 -23.20
N HIS A 333 -6.05 4.53 -22.94
CA HIS A 333 -7.13 4.17 -22.01
C HIS A 333 -6.56 3.82 -20.62
N ALA A 334 -7.38 3.93 -19.59
CA ALA A 334 -6.96 3.65 -18.21
C ALA A 334 -6.38 2.22 -18.05
N GLU A 335 -6.91 1.26 -18.82
CA GLU A 335 -6.47 -0.14 -18.81
C GLU A 335 -5.07 -0.33 -19.38
N ASP A 336 -4.65 0.53 -20.31
CA ASP A 336 -3.32 0.45 -20.93
C ASP A 336 -2.19 0.77 -19.94
N MET A 337 -2.51 1.50 -18.87
CA MET A 337 -1.58 1.88 -17.81
C MET A 337 -1.55 0.91 -16.63
N VAL A 338 -2.44 -0.07 -16.58
CA VAL A 338 -2.48 -1.04 -15.48
C VAL A 338 -1.22 -1.91 -15.49
N VAL A 339 -0.48 -1.94 -14.37
CA VAL A 339 0.68 -2.83 -14.24
C VAL A 339 0.21 -4.20 -13.78
N HIS A 340 0.38 -5.20 -14.63
CA HIS A 340 -0.02 -6.57 -14.34
C HIS A 340 1.01 -7.31 -13.48
N GLN A 341 0.55 -8.37 -12.79
CA GLN A 341 1.30 -9.10 -11.78
C GLN A 341 2.69 -9.56 -12.25
N TRP A 342 2.79 -10.11 -13.45
CA TRP A 342 4.01 -10.74 -13.98
C TRP A 342 4.80 -9.86 -14.95
N GLU A 343 4.28 -8.69 -15.27
CA GLU A 343 4.88 -7.77 -16.23
C GLU A 343 6.37 -7.47 -15.96
N PRO A 344 6.82 -7.30 -14.70
CA PRO A 344 8.24 -7.07 -14.40
C PRO A 344 9.17 -8.22 -14.82
N TYR A 345 8.63 -9.40 -15.03
CA TYR A 345 9.40 -10.64 -15.27
C TYR A 345 9.29 -11.16 -16.70
N ASP A 346 8.21 -10.81 -17.42
CA ASP A 346 7.85 -11.41 -18.70
C ASP A 346 8.60 -10.82 -19.89
N VAL A 347 9.06 -9.57 -19.77
CA VAL A 347 9.75 -8.85 -20.85
C VAL A 347 11.08 -8.27 -20.35
N GLU A 348 11.95 -7.94 -21.29
CA GLU A 348 13.16 -7.18 -21.00
C GLU A 348 12.82 -5.68 -20.98
N HIS A 349 13.20 -5.03 -19.89
CA HIS A 349 12.94 -3.61 -19.64
C HIS A 349 14.21 -2.80 -19.88
N THR A 350 14.23 -2.00 -20.94
CA THR A 350 15.42 -1.29 -21.43
C THR A 350 15.36 0.23 -21.27
N LEU A 351 14.17 0.78 -20.98
CA LEU A 351 14.03 2.21 -20.82
C LEU A 351 14.74 2.67 -19.53
N SER A 352 15.42 3.80 -19.57
CA SER A 352 15.96 4.37 -18.33
C SER A 352 14.83 4.88 -17.42
N LEU A 353 15.07 4.87 -16.09
CA LEU A 353 14.12 5.40 -15.13
C LEU A 353 13.72 6.85 -15.46
N GLU A 354 14.69 7.70 -15.80
CA GLU A 354 14.44 9.09 -16.17
C GLU A 354 13.52 9.22 -17.37
N ALA A 355 13.77 8.40 -18.41
CA ALA A 355 12.95 8.42 -19.62
C ALA A 355 11.52 7.94 -19.33
N SER A 356 11.37 6.91 -18.49
CA SER A 356 10.07 6.40 -18.06
C SER A 356 9.26 7.45 -17.29
N LEU A 357 9.85 8.09 -16.27
CA LEU A 357 9.17 9.15 -15.51
C LEU A 357 8.84 10.38 -16.37
N ALA A 358 9.75 10.76 -17.29
CA ALA A 358 9.51 11.86 -18.21
C ALA A 358 8.34 11.54 -19.17
N GLN A 359 8.17 10.28 -19.56
CA GLN A 359 7.06 9.86 -20.41
C GLN A 359 5.70 9.99 -19.71
N ILE A 360 5.63 9.66 -18.41
CA ILE A 360 4.41 9.89 -17.62
C ILE A 360 4.07 11.38 -17.57
N LEU A 361 5.08 12.24 -17.32
CA LEU A 361 4.85 13.68 -17.30
C LEU A 361 4.39 14.21 -18.65
N ALA A 362 4.96 13.73 -19.76
CA ALA A 362 4.53 14.08 -21.10
C ALA A 362 3.06 13.70 -21.38
N TYR A 363 2.63 12.53 -20.90
CA TYR A 363 1.23 12.10 -20.97
C TYR A 363 0.30 13.04 -20.17
N LEU A 364 0.65 13.33 -18.93
CA LEU A 364 -0.14 14.21 -18.07
C LEU A 364 -0.24 15.63 -18.65
N ASP A 365 0.85 16.15 -19.22
CA ASP A 365 0.88 17.46 -19.87
C ASP A 365 -0.01 17.47 -21.12
N ALA A 366 0.08 16.46 -21.98
CA ALA A 366 -0.71 16.34 -23.19
C ALA A 366 -2.22 16.22 -22.91
N THR A 367 -2.58 15.54 -21.82
CA THR A 367 -3.98 15.34 -21.42
C THR A 367 -4.50 16.40 -20.43
N SER A 368 -3.63 17.38 -20.05
CA SER A 368 -3.95 18.41 -19.05
C SER A 368 -4.43 17.81 -17.70
N GLN A 369 -3.82 16.70 -17.28
CA GLN A 369 -4.12 16.05 -16.01
C GLN A 369 -3.06 16.38 -14.96
N ASP A 370 -3.49 16.73 -13.75
CA ASP A 370 -2.62 17.03 -12.61
C ASP A 370 -2.28 15.78 -11.77
N THR A 371 -2.83 14.63 -12.11
CA THR A 371 -2.69 13.39 -11.33
C THR A 371 -2.75 12.18 -12.26
N LEU A 372 -1.77 11.29 -12.10
CA LEU A 372 -1.81 9.96 -12.71
C LEU A 372 -2.75 9.07 -11.89
N VAL A 373 -3.83 8.59 -12.52
CA VAL A 373 -4.78 7.64 -11.91
C VAL A 373 -4.78 6.36 -12.73
N THR A 374 -4.44 5.25 -12.10
CA THR A 374 -4.42 3.91 -12.71
C THR A 374 -4.48 2.84 -11.62
N ALA A 375 -4.12 1.62 -11.95
CA ALA A 375 -4.09 0.50 -11.02
C ALA A 375 -2.82 -0.34 -11.15
N THR A 376 -2.50 -1.09 -10.09
CA THR A 376 -1.38 -2.02 -10.09
C THR A 376 -1.77 -3.36 -9.46
N GLN A 377 -1.28 -4.41 -10.08
CA GLN A 377 -1.26 -5.78 -9.55
C GLN A 377 0.17 -6.27 -9.34
N ILE A 378 1.15 -5.35 -9.42
CA ILE A 378 2.58 -5.70 -9.39
C ILE A 378 2.88 -6.65 -8.24
N LEU A 379 3.52 -7.77 -8.56
CA LEU A 379 4.11 -8.68 -7.59
C LEU A 379 5.60 -8.39 -7.50
N ILE A 380 6.09 -8.12 -6.29
CA ILE A 380 7.50 -7.95 -6.02
C ILE A 380 7.97 -9.16 -5.21
N ALA A 381 8.86 -9.95 -5.78
CA ALA A 381 9.39 -11.19 -5.22
C ALA A 381 10.88 -11.33 -5.61
N PRO A 382 11.66 -12.22 -4.99
CA PRO A 382 13.04 -12.47 -5.37
C PRO A 382 13.24 -12.61 -6.87
N GLY A 383 14.24 -11.90 -7.40
CA GLY A 383 14.45 -11.73 -8.84
C GLY A 383 13.87 -10.43 -9.40
N PHE A 384 13.10 -9.68 -8.62
CA PHE A 384 12.65 -8.33 -8.98
C PHE A 384 13.82 -7.34 -8.96
N GLN A 385 13.90 -6.51 -9.99
CA GLN A 385 14.89 -5.44 -10.06
C GLN A 385 14.23 -4.12 -9.64
N TYR A 386 14.54 -3.68 -8.42
CA TYR A 386 14.10 -2.37 -7.94
C TYR A 386 14.68 -1.24 -8.80
N ARG A 387 13.86 -0.31 -9.23
CA ARG A 387 14.23 0.80 -10.12
C ARG A 387 14.28 2.14 -9.41
N LEU A 388 13.37 2.36 -8.45
CA LEU A 388 13.21 3.66 -7.83
C LEU A 388 13.75 3.71 -6.41
N ILE A 389 13.39 2.76 -5.55
CA ILE A 389 13.66 2.90 -4.12
C ILE A 389 15.05 2.40 -3.73
N ASP A 390 15.66 3.10 -2.78
CA ASP A 390 16.92 2.73 -2.11
C ASP A 390 16.69 2.02 -0.78
N GLY A 391 15.45 2.06 -0.26
CA GLY A 391 15.08 1.37 0.97
C GLY A 391 13.61 1.52 1.32
N ILE A 392 13.19 0.78 2.33
CA ILE A 392 11.81 0.75 2.81
C ILE A 392 11.79 0.94 4.34
N ILE A 393 10.81 1.72 4.81
CA ILE A 393 10.41 1.78 6.22
C ILE A 393 9.12 0.98 6.33
N THR A 394 9.13 -0.12 7.09
CA THR A 394 7.99 -1.05 7.12
C THR A 394 7.89 -1.80 8.44
N ASN A 395 6.72 -2.40 8.70
CA ASN A 395 6.50 -3.32 9.82
C ASN A 395 7.01 -4.73 9.47
N PHE A 396 7.03 -5.63 10.45
CA PHE A 396 7.22 -7.05 10.23
C PHE A 396 5.92 -7.69 9.72
N HIS A 397 6.03 -8.58 8.75
CA HIS A 397 4.92 -9.15 7.99
C HIS A 397 4.60 -10.58 8.42
N MET A 398 3.39 -11.04 8.09
CA MET A 398 2.98 -12.43 8.30
C MET A 398 3.90 -13.41 7.55
N PRO A 399 4.16 -14.60 8.12
CA PRO A 399 4.76 -15.68 7.37
C PRO A 399 3.91 -16.04 6.15
N GLN A 400 4.56 -16.58 5.13
CA GLN A 400 3.92 -17.00 3.87
C GLN A 400 3.10 -15.91 3.18
N SER A 401 3.55 -14.63 3.26
CA SER A 401 2.88 -13.49 2.65
C SER A 401 3.67 -12.91 1.48
N THR A 402 2.96 -12.33 0.51
CA THR A 402 3.57 -11.57 -0.59
C THR A 402 4.39 -10.37 -0.12
N LEU A 403 4.07 -9.83 1.06
CA LEU A 403 4.80 -8.70 1.65
C LEU A 403 6.19 -9.14 2.14
N LEU A 404 6.30 -10.37 2.64
CA LEU A 404 7.60 -10.94 3.02
C LEU A 404 8.48 -11.22 1.79
N LEU A 405 7.88 -11.61 0.66
CA LEU A 405 8.58 -11.75 -0.61
C LEU A 405 9.17 -10.42 -1.09
N LEU A 406 8.41 -9.32 -0.95
CA LEU A 406 8.86 -7.97 -1.29
C LEU A 406 10.07 -7.57 -0.43
N VAL A 407 10.02 -7.83 0.87
CA VAL A 407 11.15 -7.58 1.79
C VAL A 407 12.37 -8.40 1.39
N SER A 408 12.19 -9.70 1.15
CA SER A 408 13.27 -10.59 0.70
C SER A 408 13.90 -10.08 -0.60
N ALA A 409 13.09 -9.72 -1.60
CA ALA A 409 13.59 -9.16 -2.85
C ALA A 409 14.46 -7.91 -2.64
N LEU A 410 14.17 -7.08 -1.62
CA LEU A 410 14.93 -5.88 -1.32
C LEU A 410 16.28 -6.20 -0.66
N VAL A 411 16.26 -7.05 0.39
CA VAL A 411 17.45 -7.28 1.23
C VAL A 411 18.36 -8.37 0.71
N ASP A 412 17.83 -9.29 -0.11
CA ASP A 412 18.57 -10.40 -0.71
C ASP A 412 18.96 -10.17 -2.18
N GLY A 413 18.31 -9.19 -2.84
CA GLY A 413 18.52 -8.88 -4.24
C GLY A 413 18.08 -10.04 -5.15
N GLU A 414 18.95 -10.44 -6.08
CA GLU A 414 18.66 -11.51 -7.06
C GLU A 414 18.75 -12.94 -6.49
N SER A 415 18.96 -13.14 -5.19
CA SER A 415 19.07 -14.46 -4.58
C SER A 415 17.69 -15.06 -4.32
N LEU A 416 17.41 -16.25 -4.86
CA LEU A 416 16.18 -17.02 -4.56
C LEU A 416 16.18 -17.62 -3.15
N ILE A 417 17.37 -17.88 -2.61
CA ILE A 417 17.55 -18.42 -1.26
C ILE A 417 18.14 -17.27 -0.44
N GLY A 418 17.28 -16.32 -0.09
CA GLY A 418 17.69 -15.17 0.70
C GLY A 418 17.91 -15.56 2.16
N GLU A 419 19.09 -15.33 2.67
CA GLU A 419 19.42 -15.54 4.08
C GLU A 419 19.19 -14.28 4.92
N ASN A 420 19.21 -13.09 4.28
CA ASN A 420 19.15 -11.82 5.00
C ASN A 420 17.75 -11.58 5.63
N TRP A 421 16.67 -11.86 4.88
CA TRP A 421 15.34 -11.71 5.47
C TRP A 421 15.15 -12.65 6.68
N HIS A 422 15.68 -13.89 6.61
CA HIS A 422 15.65 -14.82 7.74
C HIS A 422 16.41 -14.27 8.94
N ARG A 423 17.62 -13.73 8.74
CA ARG A 423 18.43 -13.10 9.79
C ARG A 423 17.70 -11.93 10.43
N ILE A 424 17.07 -11.08 9.63
CA ILE A 424 16.30 -9.90 10.09
C ILE A 424 15.12 -10.36 10.96
N TYR A 425 14.33 -11.32 10.49
CA TYR A 425 13.15 -11.79 11.22
C TYR A 425 13.51 -12.62 12.45
N GLN A 426 14.55 -13.44 12.35
CA GLN A 426 15.06 -14.19 13.51
C GLN A 426 15.58 -13.23 14.59
N TYR A 427 16.37 -12.22 14.20
CA TYR A 427 16.84 -11.19 15.12
C TYR A 427 15.66 -10.50 15.82
N ALA A 428 14.61 -10.12 15.07
CA ALA A 428 13.43 -9.49 15.63
C ALA A 428 12.71 -10.38 16.66
N LEU A 429 12.61 -11.70 16.39
CA LEU A 429 12.03 -12.66 17.32
C LEU A 429 12.87 -12.82 18.59
N ASP A 430 14.20 -12.89 18.45
CA ASP A 430 15.15 -13.09 19.57
C ASP A 430 15.28 -11.85 20.46
N HIS A 431 14.98 -10.66 19.94
CA HIS A 431 15.12 -9.37 20.63
C HIS A 431 13.78 -8.72 20.98
N ASP A 432 12.74 -9.51 21.15
CA ASP A 432 11.44 -9.06 21.65
C ASP A 432 10.75 -7.96 20.82
N PHE A 433 10.97 -7.94 19.50
CA PHE A 433 10.19 -7.09 18.61
C PHE A 433 8.75 -7.60 18.54
N ARG A 434 7.83 -6.67 18.39
CA ARG A 434 6.41 -6.93 18.16
C ARG A 434 6.12 -6.87 16.66
N PHE A 435 5.14 -7.63 16.22
CA PHE A 435 4.87 -7.86 14.80
C PHE A 435 3.54 -7.25 14.36
N LEU A 436 3.40 -7.09 13.03
CA LEU A 436 2.23 -6.64 12.30
C LEU A 436 1.85 -5.17 12.56
N SER A 437 0.57 -4.81 12.37
CA SER A 437 0.09 -3.43 12.24
C SER A 437 0.48 -2.49 13.36
N TYR A 438 0.38 -2.94 14.60
CA TYR A 438 0.71 -2.16 15.80
C TYR A 438 2.04 -2.58 16.43
N GLY A 439 2.78 -3.42 15.72
CA GLY A 439 4.08 -3.92 16.15
C GLY A 439 5.17 -2.87 16.14
N ASP A 440 6.37 -3.31 15.89
CA ASP A 440 7.56 -2.48 15.76
C ASP A 440 7.91 -2.30 14.27
N SER A 441 8.83 -1.42 13.96
CA SER A 441 9.17 -1.05 12.59
C SER A 441 10.58 -1.49 12.22
N SER A 442 10.87 -1.46 10.93
CA SER A 442 12.20 -1.63 10.38
C SER A 442 12.46 -0.58 9.30
N ILE A 443 13.72 -0.16 9.17
CA ILE A 443 14.25 0.51 7.99
C ILE A 443 15.26 -0.42 7.34
N LEU A 444 14.99 -0.77 6.08
CA LEU A 444 15.76 -1.75 5.34
C LEU A 444 16.32 -1.09 4.09
N PHE A 445 17.64 -1.00 3.99
CA PHE A 445 18.32 -0.45 2.82
C PHE A 445 18.55 -1.55 1.79
N ARG A 446 18.40 -1.18 0.51
CA ARG A 446 18.55 -2.09 -0.63
C ARG A 446 19.99 -2.59 -0.74
N LYS A 447 20.13 -3.87 -1.08
CA LYS A 447 21.40 -4.52 -1.39
C LYS A 447 22.01 -3.97 -2.67
#